data_8eb6d222a8ad120013224a9e6de7ff46
#
_entry.id   8eb6d222a8ad120013224a9e6de7ff46
#
_cell.length_a   1.000
_cell.length_b   1.000
_cell.length_c   1.000
_cell.angle_alpha   90.00
_cell.angle_beta   90.00
_cell.angle_gamma   90.00
#
_symmetry.space_group_name_H-M   'P 1'
#
loop_
_entity.id
_entity.type
_entity.pdbx_description
1 polymer ?
#
loop_
_entity_poly.entity_id
_entity_poly.type
_entity_poly.pdbx_seq_one_letter_code
_entity_poly.pdbx_strand_id
1 'polypeptide(L)'
;SCIKDDMDACAGYMHIYFSYIYGGANRFFETVSTPTQLHFYKQKHKYRELEIAVDEIGLTEPYRFLKNFDDTDSLELIAWTQDEAIDYVDTPDTPIGEGYVKLKEITDGSGICRPVDDLLYGRIAIDAGLRENRNIVTIPFVRAVCRTRITMIPQTVEDQVVEEGGTTRAASSIIPSPEDFKFHLYGTRSGVDYNNKANADEVVLEPQCYYEESTGNVLTPWFGSFSSEGKYLKVNVFIRDEQVASFDCAPIELTSVPGNFIDLVIDGHYVKPVMQVRVNGWKVATI
;
A
#
# COMPACT_ATOMS: atom_id res chain seq x y z
N SER A 1 37.38 29.10 -12.13
CA SER A 1 37.34 29.32 -10.68
C SER A 1 35.90 29.54 -10.26
N CYS A 2 35.36 28.62 -9.51
CA CYS A 2 34.00 28.80 -8.97
C CYS A 2 33.99 29.92 -7.93
N ILE A 3 33.14 30.90 -8.12
CA ILE A 3 32.92 31.99 -7.17
C ILE A 3 32.18 31.40 -5.97
N LYS A 4 32.59 31.79 -4.76
CA LYS A 4 32.23 31.19 -3.48
C LYS A 4 30.71 31.15 -3.16
N ASP A 5 29.90 31.88 -3.93
CA ASP A 5 28.46 32.05 -3.68
C ASP A 5 27.55 31.12 -4.49
N ASP A 6 28.10 30.26 -5.37
CA ASP A 6 27.33 29.30 -6.15
C ASP A 6 28.06 27.94 -6.24
N MET A 7 28.50 27.44 -5.10
CA MET A 7 29.18 26.14 -5.00
C MET A 7 28.27 24.98 -5.49
N ASP A 8 26.96 25.16 -5.44
CA ASP A 8 25.98 24.16 -5.91
C ASP A 8 25.99 24.01 -7.43
N ALA A 9 26.41 25.04 -8.18
CA ALA A 9 26.54 24.99 -9.64
C ALA A 9 27.86 24.34 -10.11
N CYS A 10 28.88 24.31 -9.24
CA CYS A 10 30.23 23.84 -9.59
C CYS A 10 30.52 22.41 -9.14
N ALA A 11 29.77 21.87 -8.19
CA ALA A 11 29.98 20.54 -7.70
C ALA A 11 29.08 19.53 -8.44
N GLY A 12 29.58 18.34 -8.64
CA GLY A 12 28.82 17.24 -9.22
C GLY A 12 27.67 16.75 -8.34
N TYR A 13 26.86 17.69 -7.77
CA TYR A 13 25.69 17.37 -6.98
C TYR A 13 24.43 17.29 -7.83
N MET A 14 23.52 16.39 -7.46
CA MET A 14 22.15 16.32 -7.96
C MET A 14 21.20 16.71 -6.84
N HIS A 15 20.16 17.46 -7.21
CA HIS A 15 19.11 17.92 -6.31
C HIS A 15 17.82 17.23 -6.69
N ILE A 16 17.24 16.47 -5.76
CA ILE A 16 16.02 15.71 -5.98
C ILE A 16 14.89 16.30 -5.13
N TYR A 17 13.79 16.64 -5.80
CA TYR A 17 12.50 16.94 -5.19
C TYR A 17 11.55 15.76 -5.35
N PHE A 18 10.61 15.66 -4.42
CA PHE A 18 9.57 14.64 -4.42
C PHE A 18 8.21 15.30 -4.61
N SER A 19 7.37 14.70 -5.47
CA SER A 19 6.04 15.24 -5.76
C SER A 19 5.03 14.11 -5.83
N TYR A 20 3.99 14.20 -5.00
CA TYR A 20 2.79 13.37 -5.07
C TYR A 20 1.58 14.31 -5.13
N ILE A 21 1.00 14.47 -6.32
CA ILE A 21 -0.11 15.40 -6.53
C ILE A 21 -1.42 14.67 -6.24
N TYR A 22 -2.13 15.12 -5.20
CA TYR A 22 -3.45 14.65 -4.85
C TYR A 22 -4.34 15.83 -4.47
N GLY A 23 -5.54 15.91 -5.07
CA GLY A 23 -6.44 17.04 -4.85
C GLY A 23 -5.87 18.39 -5.29
N GLY A 24 -4.97 18.41 -6.30
CA GLY A 24 -4.36 19.64 -6.84
C GLY A 24 -3.19 20.21 -6.04
N ALA A 25 -2.75 19.53 -4.98
CA ALA A 25 -1.59 19.94 -4.17
C ALA A 25 -0.57 18.82 -4.06
N ASN A 26 0.71 19.17 -3.80
CA ASN A 26 1.73 18.20 -3.47
C ASN A 26 1.51 17.71 -2.04
N ARG A 27 1.12 16.43 -1.90
CA ARG A 27 0.81 15.75 -0.64
C ARG A 27 1.88 14.75 -0.22
N PHE A 28 3.04 14.76 -0.83
CA PHE A 28 4.10 13.78 -0.53
C PHE A 28 4.42 13.76 0.96
N PHE A 29 4.70 14.91 1.55
CA PHE A 29 5.12 15.04 2.96
C PHE A 29 4.01 14.83 3.98
N GLU A 30 2.75 14.90 3.55
CA GLU A 30 1.59 14.57 4.38
C GLU A 30 1.27 13.07 4.34
N THR A 31 1.69 12.39 3.28
CA THR A 31 1.37 10.98 3.00
C THR A 31 2.49 10.05 3.45
N VAL A 32 3.75 10.47 3.30
CA VAL A 32 4.93 9.64 3.53
C VAL A 32 5.49 9.87 4.91
N SER A 33 5.52 8.82 5.73
CA SER A 33 6.08 8.80 7.08
C SER A 33 7.28 7.84 7.23
N THR A 34 7.61 7.13 6.17
CA THR A 34 8.70 6.15 6.12
C THR A 34 9.81 6.61 5.18
N PRO A 35 11.03 6.10 5.31
CA PRO A 35 12.11 6.41 4.37
C PRO A 35 11.72 6.11 2.92
N THR A 36 12.41 6.76 2.00
CA THR A 36 12.26 6.53 0.56
C THR A 36 13.51 5.85 0.03
N GLN A 37 13.33 4.73 -0.67
CA GLN A 37 14.39 4.01 -1.34
C GLN A 37 14.53 4.48 -2.77
N LEU A 38 15.72 4.93 -3.16
CA LEU A 38 16.05 5.32 -4.53
C LEU A 38 16.97 4.27 -5.17
N HIS A 39 16.56 3.79 -6.32
CA HIS A 39 17.34 2.88 -7.16
C HIS A 39 17.79 3.59 -8.43
N PHE A 40 19.08 3.65 -8.65
CA PHE A 40 19.71 4.29 -9.81
C PHE A 40 20.08 3.23 -10.82
N TYR A 41 19.61 3.41 -12.04
CA TYR A 41 19.91 2.56 -13.19
C TYR A 41 20.72 3.32 -14.21
N LYS A 42 21.83 2.72 -14.65
CA LYS A 42 22.66 3.18 -15.73
C LYS A 42 22.61 2.14 -16.84
N GLN A 43 22.29 2.56 -18.08
CA GLN A 43 22.11 1.64 -19.19
C GLN A 43 21.18 0.44 -18.86
N LYS A 44 20.12 0.71 -18.08
CA LYS A 44 19.11 -0.25 -17.60
C LYS A 44 19.60 -1.26 -16.55
N HIS A 45 20.80 -1.15 -16.03
CA HIS A 45 21.31 -1.98 -14.93
C HIS A 45 21.45 -1.16 -13.66
N LYS A 46 21.05 -1.76 -12.53
CA LYS A 46 21.18 -1.13 -11.21
C LYS A 46 22.65 -0.95 -10.86
N TYR A 47 23.05 0.26 -10.53
CA TYR A 47 24.42 0.54 -10.13
C TYR A 47 24.55 1.17 -8.73
N ARG A 48 23.47 1.74 -8.20
CA ARG A 48 23.45 2.38 -6.89
C ARG A 48 22.05 2.35 -6.30
N GLU A 49 22.01 2.34 -4.97
CA GLU A 49 20.79 2.64 -4.23
C GLU A 49 21.08 3.61 -3.08
N LEU A 50 20.07 4.37 -2.67
CA LEU A 50 20.13 5.28 -1.55
C LEU A 50 18.82 5.16 -0.76
N GLU A 51 18.95 5.16 0.55
CA GLU A 51 17.83 5.35 1.45
C GLU A 51 17.83 6.80 1.93
N ILE A 52 16.70 7.46 1.86
CA ILE A 52 16.52 8.84 2.27
C ILE A 52 15.52 8.86 3.42
N ALA A 53 15.97 9.30 4.58
CA ALA A 53 15.11 9.45 5.74
C ALA A 53 14.10 10.60 5.54
N VAL A 54 12.96 10.51 6.23
CA VAL A 54 11.85 11.49 6.05
C VAL A 54 12.28 12.91 6.40
N ASP A 55 13.14 13.08 7.39
CA ASP A 55 13.66 14.36 7.86
C ASP A 55 14.75 14.96 6.95
N GLU A 56 15.29 14.18 6.01
CA GLU A 56 16.23 14.66 5.00
C GLU A 56 15.55 15.27 3.77
N ILE A 57 14.23 15.18 3.69
CA ILE A 57 13.42 15.66 2.57
C ILE A 57 12.60 16.85 3.02
N GLY A 58 12.63 17.95 2.26
CA GLY A 58 11.81 19.12 2.50
C GLY A 58 10.92 19.49 1.32
N LEU A 59 9.86 20.23 1.58
CA LEU A 59 8.97 20.76 0.53
C LEU A 59 9.69 21.75 -0.40
N THR A 60 10.60 22.53 0.16
CA THR A 60 11.34 23.59 -0.51
C THR A 60 12.82 23.30 -0.65
N GLU A 61 13.32 22.32 0.11
CA GLU A 61 14.71 21.93 0.11
C GLU A 61 14.87 20.57 -0.55
N PRO A 62 15.67 20.48 -1.63
CA PRO A 62 15.92 19.21 -2.31
C PRO A 62 16.84 18.31 -1.46
N TYR A 63 16.68 17.00 -1.61
CA TYR A 63 17.71 16.08 -1.21
C TYR A 63 18.92 16.23 -2.12
N ARG A 64 20.10 16.35 -1.53
CA ARG A 64 21.38 16.54 -2.28
C ARG A 64 22.25 15.32 -2.16
N PHE A 65 22.78 14.86 -3.27
CA PHE A 65 23.80 13.83 -3.28
C PHE A 65 24.87 14.08 -4.34
N LEU A 66 26.06 13.56 -4.08
CA LEU A 66 27.19 13.67 -5.01
C LEU A 66 26.95 12.72 -6.19
N LYS A 67 27.03 13.28 -7.42
CA LYS A 67 26.99 12.49 -8.65
C LYS A 67 28.28 11.66 -8.78
N ASN A 68 28.11 10.37 -9.04
CA ASN A 68 29.21 9.46 -9.39
C ASN A 68 29.00 8.88 -10.80
N PHE A 69 28.56 9.72 -11.74
CA PHE A 69 28.29 9.32 -13.12
C PHE A 69 28.65 10.46 -14.08
N ASP A 70 29.01 10.09 -15.29
CA ASP A 70 29.32 11.05 -16.34
C ASP A 70 28.07 11.69 -16.91
N ASP A 71 28.17 12.93 -17.37
CA ASP A 71 27.04 13.69 -17.93
C ASP A 71 26.50 13.09 -19.24
N THR A 72 27.21 12.16 -19.85
CA THR A 72 26.79 11.43 -21.05
C THR A 72 25.96 10.18 -20.75
N ASP A 73 25.90 9.73 -19.50
CA ASP A 73 25.19 8.52 -19.14
C ASP A 73 23.66 8.72 -19.19
N SER A 74 22.96 7.75 -19.74
CA SER A 74 21.51 7.66 -19.60
C SER A 74 21.20 7.05 -18.24
N LEU A 75 20.50 7.80 -17.41
CA LEU A 75 20.12 7.39 -16.06
C LEU A 75 18.62 7.29 -15.92
N GLU A 76 18.20 6.36 -15.09
CA GLU A 76 16.83 6.21 -14.69
C GLU A 76 16.78 6.03 -13.17
N LEU A 77 15.89 6.77 -12.50
CA LEU A 77 15.63 6.65 -11.07
C LEU A 77 14.28 6.00 -10.87
N ILE A 78 14.27 5.01 -9.98
CA ILE A 78 13.05 4.42 -9.44
C ILE A 78 13.06 4.67 -7.94
N ALA A 79 11.94 5.13 -7.43
CA ALA A 79 11.76 5.47 -6.04
C ALA A 79 10.56 4.73 -5.45
N TRP A 80 10.73 4.22 -4.23
CA TRP A 80 9.70 3.58 -3.45
C TRP A 80 9.68 4.14 -2.04
N THR A 81 8.51 4.45 -1.49
CA THR A 81 8.39 4.61 -0.04
C THR A 81 8.54 3.25 0.61
N GLN A 82 9.22 3.19 1.75
CA GLN A 82 9.45 1.93 2.45
C GLN A 82 8.24 1.51 3.27
N ASP A 83 8.11 0.20 3.45
CA ASP A 83 7.17 -0.43 4.37
C ASP A 83 7.82 -1.71 4.91
N GLU A 84 7.60 -2.02 6.18
CA GLU A 84 8.16 -3.22 6.81
C GLU A 84 7.59 -4.54 6.23
N ALA A 85 6.42 -4.46 5.59
CA ALA A 85 5.76 -5.61 4.99
C ALA A 85 6.30 -6.00 3.63
N ILE A 86 7.26 -5.27 3.06
CA ILE A 86 7.81 -5.55 1.72
C ILE A 86 9.30 -5.86 1.75
N ASP A 87 9.72 -6.62 0.72
CA ASP A 87 11.10 -6.78 0.32
C ASP A 87 11.32 -6.21 -1.07
N TYR A 88 12.49 -5.58 -1.27
CA TYR A 88 12.98 -5.22 -2.60
C TYR A 88 13.82 -6.39 -3.13
N VAL A 89 13.42 -6.92 -4.28
CA VAL A 89 14.10 -8.05 -4.90
C VAL A 89 14.84 -7.54 -6.12
N ASP A 90 16.03 -7.06 -5.88
CA ASP A 90 17.01 -6.70 -6.88
C ASP A 90 18.43 -6.89 -6.32
N THR A 91 19.36 -7.09 -7.21
CA THR A 91 20.80 -7.21 -6.89
C THR A 91 21.57 -6.18 -7.71
N PRO A 92 22.83 -5.90 -7.38
CA PRO A 92 23.69 -5.16 -8.28
C PRO A 92 23.65 -5.77 -9.69
N ASP A 93 23.58 -4.92 -10.69
CA ASP A 93 23.43 -5.30 -12.11
C ASP A 93 22.09 -5.90 -12.53
N THR A 94 21.08 -5.97 -11.63
CA THR A 94 19.72 -6.39 -12.02
C THR A 94 19.19 -5.45 -13.10
N PRO A 95 18.72 -5.98 -14.25
CA PRO A 95 18.03 -5.16 -15.24
C PRO A 95 16.76 -4.54 -14.66
N ILE A 96 16.45 -3.32 -15.08
CA ILE A 96 15.30 -2.55 -14.56
C ILE A 96 13.96 -3.28 -14.66
N GLY A 97 13.79 -4.17 -15.63
CA GLY A 97 12.59 -4.97 -15.82
C GLY A 97 12.53 -6.24 -14.97
N GLU A 98 13.60 -6.58 -14.26
CA GLU A 98 13.69 -7.78 -13.43
C GLU A 98 13.62 -7.48 -11.92
N GLY A 99 13.79 -6.21 -11.53
CA GLY A 99 13.58 -5.78 -10.15
C GLY A 99 12.09 -5.74 -9.80
N TYR A 100 11.76 -6.11 -8.57
CA TYR A 100 10.38 -6.06 -8.08
C TYR A 100 10.32 -5.84 -6.57
N VAL A 101 9.13 -5.42 -6.12
CA VAL A 101 8.76 -5.30 -4.71
C VAL A 101 7.78 -6.41 -4.40
N LYS A 102 7.98 -7.14 -3.32
CA LYS A 102 7.16 -8.28 -2.91
C LYS A 102 6.76 -8.19 -1.45
N LEU A 103 5.51 -8.55 -1.16
CA LEU A 103 5.02 -8.71 0.21
C LEU A 103 5.72 -9.89 0.91
N LYS A 104 6.02 -9.69 2.19
CA LYS A 104 6.51 -10.74 3.08
C LYS A 104 5.37 -11.60 3.55
N GLU A 105 5.56 -12.92 3.52
CA GLU A 105 4.61 -13.83 4.13
C GLU A 105 4.70 -13.77 5.67
N ILE A 106 3.56 -13.92 6.36
CA ILE A 106 3.52 -13.99 7.83
C ILE A 106 4.27 -15.22 8.32
N THR A 107 4.13 -16.33 7.59
CA THR A 107 4.87 -17.57 7.79
C THR A 107 5.29 -18.08 6.44
N ASP A 108 6.56 -18.43 6.27
CA ASP A 108 7.12 -18.93 5.02
C ASP A 108 6.28 -20.09 4.44
N GLY A 109 5.89 -19.94 3.17
CA GLY A 109 5.09 -20.92 2.45
C GLY A 109 3.60 -20.91 2.77
N SER A 110 3.11 -19.97 3.59
CA SER A 110 1.68 -19.86 3.91
C SER A 110 0.83 -19.25 2.80
N GLY A 111 1.44 -18.44 1.94
CA GLY A 111 0.71 -17.59 0.98
C GLY A 111 -0.10 -16.47 1.63
N ILE A 112 0.03 -16.29 2.96
CA ILE A 112 -0.63 -15.24 3.73
C ILE A 112 0.37 -14.15 4.04
N CYS A 113 0.05 -12.91 3.65
CA CYS A 113 0.92 -11.75 3.81
C CYS A 113 0.26 -10.69 4.69
N ARG A 114 1.08 -9.93 5.41
CA ARG A 114 0.64 -8.65 5.96
C ARG A 114 0.55 -7.64 4.81
N PRO A 115 -0.53 -6.86 4.73
CA PRO A 115 -0.59 -5.78 3.76
C PRO A 115 0.37 -4.66 4.14
N VAL A 116 0.76 -3.86 3.16
CA VAL A 116 1.46 -2.58 3.41
C VAL A 116 0.48 -1.55 3.99
N ASP A 117 0.99 -0.53 4.67
CA ASP A 117 0.16 0.60 5.09
C ASP A 117 -0.21 1.46 3.89
N ASP A 118 0.78 2.02 3.22
CA ASP A 118 0.65 2.76 1.96
C ASP A 118 1.97 2.66 1.19
N LEU A 119 1.91 2.68 -0.11
CA LEU A 119 3.10 2.58 -0.95
C LEU A 119 3.02 3.53 -2.12
N LEU A 120 3.99 4.43 -2.19
CA LEU A 120 4.18 5.31 -3.35
C LEU A 120 5.33 4.83 -4.20
N TYR A 121 5.16 4.94 -5.50
CA TYR A 121 6.13 4.64 -6.53
C TYR A 121 6.41 5.87 -7.36
N GLY A 122 7.68 6.14 -7.64
CA GLY A 122 8.13 7.21 -8.53
C GLY A 122 9.14 6.71 -9.54
N ARG A 123 9.12 7.27 -10.74
CA ARG A 123 10.09 6.97 -11.78
C ARG A 123 10.38 8.20 -12.62
N ILE A 124 11.65 8.41 -12.95
CA ILE A 124 12.08 9.47 -13.86
C ILE A 124 13.35 9.06 -14.61
N ALA A 125 13.38 9.36 -15.91
CA ALA A 125 14.57 9.29 -16.71
C ALA A 125 15.33 10.63 -16.59
N ILE A 126 16.65 10.56 -16.44
CA ILE A 126 17.54 11.71 -16.36
C ILE A 126 18.38 11.72 -17.62
N ASP A 127 18.03 12.61 -18.53
CA ASP A 127 18.77 12.86 -19.76
C ASP A 127 19.77 14.02 -19.64
N ALA A 128 20.54 14.25 -20.69
CA ALA A 128 21.53 15.33 -20.74
C ALA A 128 20.89 16.71 -20.56
N GLY A 129 19.67 16.94 -21.11
CA GLY A 129 18.98 18.21 -20.99
C GLY A 129 18.56 18.54 -19.56
N LEU A 130 18.15 17.56 -18.77
CA LEU A 130 17.88 17.75 -17.34
C LEU A 130 19.13 18.12 -16.56
N ARG A 131 20.30 17.60 -16.98
CA ARG A 131 21.61 17.91 -16.34
C ARG A 131 22.06 19.33 -16.62
N GLU A 132 21.79 19.86 -17.81
CA GLU A 132 22.08 21.25 -18.16
C GLU A 132 21.27 22.24 -17.31
N ASN A 133 20.09 21.82 -16.82
CA ASN A 133 19.24 22.60 -15.93
C ASN A 133 19.62 22.48 -14.45
N ARG A 134 20.92 22.57 -14.13
CA ARG A 134 21.48 22.60 -12.76
C ARG A 134 21.32 21.32 -11.96
N ASN A 135 21.17 20.17 -12.60
CA ASN A 135 21.01 18.89 -11.93
C ASN A 135 19.83 18.83 -10.94
N ILE A 136 18.75 19.50 -11.28
CA ILE A 136 17.52 19.50 -10.48
C ILE A 136 16.54 18.51 -11.12
N VAL A 137 16.03 17.59 -10.31
CA VAL A 137 15.11 16.55 -10.75
C VAL A 137 13.93 16.51 -9.78
N THR A 138 12.71 16.43 -10.29
CA THR A 138 11.53 16.16 -9.48
C THR A 138 11.01 14.78 -9.81
N ILE A 139 10.99 13.87 -8.82
CA ILE A 139 10.43 12.53 -8.97
C ILE A 139 8.92 12.60 -8.75
N PRO A 140 8.11 12.33 -9.77
CA PRO A 140 6.67 12.25 -9.61
C PRO A 140 6.30 10.89 -9.00
N PHE A 141 5.60 10.91 -7.87
CA PHE A 141 5.08 9.71 -7.24
C PHE A 141 3.61 9.49 -7.58
N VAL A 142 3.25 8.22 -7.69
CA VAL A 142 1.88 7.73 -7.76
C VAL A 142 1.66 6.67 -6.68
N ARG A 143 0.43 6.49 -6.24
CA ARG A 143 0.12 5.39 -5.32
C ARG A 143 0.17 4.06 -6.06
N ALA A 144 0.98 3.14 -5.56
CA ALA A 144 1.17 1.80 -6.15
C ALA A 144 0.12 0.78 -5.67
N VAL A 145 -0.68 1.14 -4.67
CA VAL A 145 -1.65 0.25 -4.03
C VAL A 145 -3.07 0.85 -4.06
N CYS A 146 -4.06 -0.02 -3.95
CA CYS A 146 -5.42 0.31 -3.55
C CYS A 146 -5.47 0.35 -2.02
N ARG A 147 -6.10 1.36 -1.44
CA ARG A 147 -6.30 1.45 0.01
C ARG A 147 -7.63 0.81 0.39
N THR A 148 -7.59 -0.18 1.26
CA THR A 148 -8.76 -0.91 1.72
C THR A 148 -8.91 -0.78 3.24
N ARG A 149 -10.14 -0.69 3.72
CA ARG A 149 -10.48 -0.80 5.13
C ARG A 149 -11.63 -1.78 5.27
N ILE A 150 -11.62 -2.60 6.33
CA ILE A 150 -12.70 -3.50 6.68
C ILE A 150 -13.22 -3.09 8.06
N THR A 151 -14.52 -2.92 8.17
CA THR A 151 -15.23 -2.65 9.42
C THR A 151 -16.24 -3.76 9.66
N MET A 152 -16.17 -4.42 10.80
CA MET A 152 -17.16 -5.39 11.25
C MET A 152 -17.98 -4.77 12.36
N ILE A 153 -19.30 -4.71 12.17
CA ILE A 153 -20.28 -4.34 13.19
C ILE A 153 -20.73 -5.66 13.82
N PRO A 154 -20.27 -6.01 15.03
CA PRO A 154 -20.61 -7.29 15.64
C PRO A 154 -22.08 -7.28 16.10
N GLN A 155 -22.68 -8.47 16.11
CA GLN A 155 -24.01 -8.65 16.67
C GLN A 155 -23.98 -8.36 18.18
N THR A 156 -24.87 -7.47 18.64
CA THR A 156 -25.03 -7.21 20.07
C THR A 156 -25.91 -8.28 20.73
N VAL A 157 -25.78 -8.45 22.04
CA VAL A 157 -26.60 -9.43 22.80
C VAL A 157 -28.09 -9.12 22.73
N GLU A 158 -28.44 -7.86 22.50
CA GLU A 158 -29.83 -7.38 22.41
C GLU A 158 -30.48 -7.78 21.08
N ASP A 159 -29.71 -8.09 20.05
CA ASP A 159 -30.21 -8.48 18.72
C ASP A 159 -30.59 -9.98 18.62
N GLN A 160 -30.41 -10.76 19.69
CA GLN A 160 -30.89 -12.12 19.73
C GLN A 160 -32.41 -12.12 19.86
N VAL A 161 -33.09 -12.10 18.71
CA VAL A 161 -34.53 -12.26 18.63
C VAL A 161 -34.93 -13.55 19.35
N VAL A 162 -35.74 -13.41 20.36
CA VAL A 162 -36.41 -14.52 21.02
C VAL A 162 -37.31 -15.18 19.97
N GLU A 163 -36.89 -16.28 19.37
CA GLU A 163 -37.83 -17.15 18.68
C GLU A 163 -38.84 -17.63 19.72
N GLU A 164 -40.10 -17.35 19.50
CA GLU A 164 -41.19 -17.87 20.30
C GLU A 164 -41.16 -19.39 20.35
N GLY A 165 -40.77 -19.93 21.47
CA GLY A 165 -40.94 -21.37 21.72
C GLY A 165 -39.78 -22.04 22.44
N GLY A 166 -39.58 -21.70 23.71
CA GLY A 166 -39.03 -22.66 24.66
C GLY A 166 -37.52 -22.72 24.90
N THR A 167 -37.18 -22.53 26.16
CA THR A 167 -35.89 -22.70 26.84
C THR A 167 -34.86 -21.63 26.55
N THR A 168 -34.84 -20.63 27.37
CA THR A 168 -33.74 -19.70 27.63
C THR A 168 -32.50 -20.47 28.02
N ARG A 169 -31.67 -20.84 27.05
CA ARG A 169 -30.24 -21.03 27.28
C ARG A 169 -29.68 -19.61 27.37
N ALA A 170 -29.27 -19.22 28.57
CA ALA A 170 -28.38 -18.09 28.74
C ALA A 170 -27.10 -18.43 27.95
N ALA A 171 -27.05 -18.05 26.70
CA ALA A 171 -25.81 -17.97 25.96
C ALA A 171 -25.03 -16.85 26.64
N SER A 172 -24.01 -17.20 27.41
CA SER A 172 -22.99 -16.22 27.78
C SER A 172 -22.33 -15.80 26.47
N SER A 173 -22.86 -14.75 25.87
CA SER A 173 -22.26 -14.14 24.71
C SER A 173 -20.96 -13.50 25.15
N ILE A 174 -19.90 -14.29 25.13
CA ILE A 174 -18.55 -13.75 25.21
C ILE A 174 -18.42 -12.92 23.96
N ILE A 175 -18.43 -11.58 24.11
CA ILE A 175 -18.13 -10.66 23.02
C ILE A 175 -16.71 -11.02 22.57
N PRO A 176 -16.50 -11.45 21.31
CA PRO A 176 -15.16 -11.80 20.86
C PRO A 176 -14.21 -10.61 21.02
N SER A 177 -13.01 -10.86 21.50
CA SER A 177 -11.96 -9.85 21.56
C SER A 177 -11.47 -9.52 20.15
N PRO A 178 -10.89 -8.32 19.88
CA PRO A 178 -10.34 -7.97 18.57
C PRO A 178 -9.35 -9.01 18.04
N GLU A 179 -8.57 -9.62 18.91
CA GLU A 179 -7.61 -10.67 18.60
C GLU A 179 -8.27 -12.00 18.15
N ASP A 180 -9.54 -12.18 18.45
CA ASP A 180 -10.31 -13.34 17.98
C ASP A 180 -10.73 -13.17 16.51
N PHE A 181 -10.72 -11.93 15.97
CA PHE A 181 -11.13 -11.66 14.59
C PHE A 181 -9.94 -11.70 13.65
N LYS A 182 -10.15 -12.32 12.48
CA LYS A 182 -9.24 -12.24 11.34
C LYS A 182 -10.03 -11.96 10.08
N PHE A 183 -9.47 -11.09 9.24
CA PHE A 183 -10.00 -10.84 7.90
C PHE A 183 -8.98 -11.32 6.88
N HIS A 184 -9.45 -12.11 5.92
CA HIS A 184 -8.63 -12.49 4.77
C HIS A 184 -9.18 -11.83 3.52
N LEU A 185 -8.35 -11.02 2.87
CA LEU A 185 -8.66 -10.41 1.57
C LEU A 185 -7.92 -11.19 0.47
N TYR A 186 -8.70 -11.73 -0.47
CA TYR A 186 -8.25 -12.49 -1.64
C TYR A 186 -8.38 -11.66 -2.91
N GLY A 187 -7.76 -12.12 -4.00
CA GLY A 187 -7.84 -11.51 -5.31
C GLY A 187 -6.84 -10.39 -5.53
N THR A 188 -5.78 -10.33 -4.73
CA THR A 188 -4.68 -9.37 -4.85
C THR A 188 -3.40 -10.07 -5.25
N ARG A 189 -2.42 -9.31 -5.76
CA ARG A 189 -1.10 -9.83 -6.16
C ARG A 189 -0.08 -9.67 -5.04
N SER A 190 0.98 -10.49 -5.11
CA SER A 190 2.04 -10.48 -4.08
C SER A 190 3.01 -9.31 -4.22
N GLY A 191 3.03 -8.62 -5.35
CA GLY A 191 3.96 -7.54 -5.58
C GLY A 191 3.83 -6.88 -6.94
N VAL A 192 4.76 -5.98 -7.22
CA VAL A 192 4.86 -5.22 -8.47
C VAL A 192 6.32 -5.17 -8.95
N ASP A 193 6.52 -5.14 -10.25
CA ASP A 193 7.83 -4.88 -10.85
C ASP A 193 8.21 -3.39 -10.76
N TYR A 194 9.43 -3.07 -11.16
CA TYR A 194 9.91 -1.68 -11.16
C TYR A 194 9.31 -0.81 -12.28
N ASN A 195 8.38 -1.36 -13.09
CA ASN A 195 7.51 -0.59 -13.96
C ASN A 195 6.12 -0.36 -13.33
N ASN A 196 5.96 -0.68 -12.04
CA ASN A 196 4.68 -0.63 -11.31
C ASN A 196 3.60 -1.53 -11.91
N LYS A 197 3.99 -2.65 -12.49
CA LYS A 197 3.10 -3.67 -13.01
C LYS A 197 3.01 -4.84 -12.04
N ALA A 198 1.80 -5.24 -11.67
CA ALA A 198 1.58 -6.34 -10.76
C ALA A 198 2.13 -7.66 -11.32
N ASN A 199 2.67 -8.49 -10.43
CA ASN A 199 3.12 -9.84 -10.77
C ASN A 199 1.94 -10.82 -10.91
N ALA A 200 2.25 -12.08 -11.29
CA ALA A 200 1.22 -13.10 -11.49
C ALA A 200 0.79 -13.82 -10.20
N ASP A 201 1.58 -13.72 -9.12
CA ASP A 201 1.37 -14.49 -7.90
C ASP A 201 0.23 -13.88 -7.08
N GLU A 202 -0.76 -14.70 -6.74
CA GLU A 202 -1.85 -14.32 -5.84
C GLU A 202 -1.45 -14.56 -4.39
N VAL A 203 -1.91 -13.69 -3.50
CA VAL A 203 -1.71 -13.81 -2.05
C VAL A 203 -3.02 -13.57 -1.31
N VAL A 204 -3.03 -14.00 -0.07
CA VAL A 204 -4.06 -13.64 0.91
C VAL A 204 -3.51 -12.56 1.81
N LEU A 205 -4.21 -11.44 1.94
CA LEU A 205 -3.84 -10.40 2.89
C LEU A 205 -4.57 -10.63 4.22
N GLU A 206 -3.81 -10.60 5.30
CA GLU A 206 -4.33 -10.64 6.67
C GLU A 206 -3.95 -9.33 7.39
N PRO A 207 -4.81 -8.29 7.32
CA PRO A 207 -4.59 -7.04 8.03
C PRO A 207 -4.79 -7.22 9.54
N GLN A 208 -4.08 -6.43 10.33
CA GLN A 208 -4.31 -6.35 11.76
C GLN A 208 -5.66 -5.72 12.06
N CYS A 209 -6.29 -6.13 13.16
CA CYS A 209 -7.57 -5.59 13.62
C CYS A 209 -7.40 -4.85 14.94
N TYR A 210 -8.26 -3.89 15.18
CA TYR A 210 -8.39 -3.22 16.47
C TYR A 210 -9.87 -3.00 16.81
N TYR A 211 -10.14 -2.79 18.09
CA TYR A 211 -11.48 -2.52 18.60
C TYR A 211 -11.67 -1.03 18.77
N GLU A 212 -12.77 -0.51 18.24
CA GLU A 212 -13.18 0.87 18.44
C GLU A 212 -14.16 0.96 19.61
N GLU A 213 -13.67 1.38 20.78
CA GLU A 213 -14.44 1.40 22.01
C GLU A 213 -15.73 2.22 21.92
N SER A 214 -15.73 3.31 21.14
CA SER A 214 -16.86 4.22 21.00
C SER A 214 -18.05 3.61 20.28
N THR A 215 -17.82 2.67 19.36
CA THR A 215 -18.86 2.06 18.51
C THR A 215 -19.06 0.58 18.79
N GLY A 216 -18.09 -0.08 19.41
CA GLY A 216 -18.06 -1.54 19.57
C GLY A 216 -17.68 -2.29 18.30
N ASN A 217 -17.20 -1.60 17.27
CA ASN A 217 -16.83 -2.20 16.00
C ASN A 217 -15.41 -2.76 16.03
N VAL A 218 -15.17 -3.78 15.22
CA VAL A 218 -13.81 -4.28 14.92
C VAL A 218 -13.40 -3.75 13.56
N LEU A 219 -12.27 -3.04 13.51
CA LEU A 219 -11.79 -2.38 12.30
C LEU A 219 -10.37 -2.82 11.95
N THR A 220 -10.06 -2.76 10.66
CA THR A 220 -8.68 -2.67 10.22
C THR A 220 -8.27 -1.20 10.08
N PRO A 221 -6.98 -0.84 10.23
CA PRO A 221 -6.51 0.41 9.65
C PRO A 221 -6.73 0.41 8.13
N TRP A 222 -6.55 1.55 7.48
CA TRP A 222 -6.42 1.58 6.03
C TRP A 222 -5.13 0.86 5.64
N PHE A 223 -5.23 -0.16 4.82
CA PHE A 223 -4.09 -0.94 4.33
C PHE A 223 -4.04 -0.96 2.81
N GLY A 224 -2.84 -1.16 2.27
CA GLY A 224 -2.59 -1.22 0.84
C GLY A 224 -2.64 -2.65 0.30
N SER A 225 -3.22 -2.81 -0.88
CA SER A 225 -3.19 -4.03 -1.68
C SER A 225 -2.73 -3.73 -3.10
N PHE A 226 -1.89 -4.59 -3.68
CA PHE A 226 -1.49 -4.45 -5.08
C PHE A 226 -2.67 -4.73 -6.02
N SER A 227 -2.53 -4.32 -7.29
CA SER A 227 -3.55 -4.54 -8.31
C SER A 227 -3.97 -6.00 -8.39
N SER A 228 -5.25 -6.24 -8.53
CA SER A 228 -5.80 -7.59 -8.70
C SER A 228 -5.65 -8.16 -10.10
N GLU A 229 -5.19 -7.37 -11.09
CA GLU A 229 -5.02 -7.78 -12.49
C GLU A 229 -6.26 -8.53 -13.04
N GLY A 230 -7.44 -7.95 -12.79
CA GLY A 230 -8.71 -8.51 -13.28
C GLY A 230 -9.31 -9.62 -12.40
N LYS A 231 -8.70 -9.97 -11.26
CA LYS A 231 -9.33 -10.85 -10.26
C LYS A 231 -10.25 -10.03 -9.37
N TYR A 232 -11.40 -10.60 -9.02
CA TYR A 232 -12.34 -9.97 -8.11
C TYR A 232 -11.94 -10.21 -6.66
N LEU A 233 -12.18 -9.21 -5.82
CA LEU A 233 -11.91 -9.31 -4.40
C LEU A 233 -12.89 -10.27 -3.72
N LYS A 234 -12.40 -10.97 -2.71
CA LYS A 234 -13.21 -11.79 -1.81
C LYS A 234 -12.74 -11.56 -0.39
N VAL A 235 -13.69 -11.43 0.55
CA VAL A 235 -13.39 -11.26 1.97
C VAL A 235 -13.94 -12.43 2.75
N ASN A 236 -13.09 -13.09 3.53
CA ASN A 236 -13.51 -14.06 4.54
C ASN A 236 -13.32 -13.46 5.94
N VAL A 237 -14.26 -13.73 6.81
CA VAL A 237 -14.24 -13.33 8.21
C VAL A 237 -14.09 -14.58 9.07
N PHE A 238 -13.13 -14.55 9.98
CA PHE A 238 -12.89 -15.62 10.95
C PHE A 238 -13.07 -15.07 12.35
N ILE A 239 -13.65 -15.91 13.23
CA ILE A 239 -13.68 -15.69 14.67
C ILE A 239 -13.10 -16.94 15.31
N ARG A 240 -12.02 -16.79 16.10
CA ARG A 240 -11.28 -17.90 16.74
C ARG A 240 -10.92 -19.01 15.76
N ASP A 241 -10.39 -18.59 14.59
CA ASP A 241 -9.98 -19.48 13.48
C ASP A 241 -11.14 -20.22 12.77
N GLU A 242 -12.38 -20.00 13.15
CA GLU A 242 -13.56 -20.51 12.44
C GLU A 242 -14.05 -19.45 11.42
N GLN A 243 -14.22 -19.86 10.16
CA GLN A 243 -14.77 -18.98 9.13
C GLN A 243 -16.28 -18.80 9.36
N VAL A 244 -16.68 -17.59 9.73
CA VAL A 244 -18.08 -17.25 10.04
C VAL A 244 -18.81 -16.55 8.89
N ALA A 245 -18.08 -15.91 7.96
CA ALA A 245 -18.67 -15.28 6.79
C ALA A 245 -17.71 -15.28 5.60
N SER A 246 -18.28 -15.19 4.40
CA SER A 246 -17.54 -15.07 3.14
C SER A 246 -18.33 -14.19 2.18
N PHE A 247 -17.68 -13.19 1.61
CA PHE A 247 -18.25 -12.24 0.66
C PHE A 247 -17.47 -12.28 -0.63
N ASP A 248 -18.11 -12.68 -1.71
CA ASP A 248 -17.54 -12.71 -3.04
C ASP A 248 -17.96 -11.46 -3.81
N CYS A 249 -17.00 -10.69 -4.27
CA CYS A 249 -17.23 -9.44 -5.00
C CYS A 249 -17.31 -9.64 -6.53
N ALA A 250 -17.29 -10.88 -7.03
CA ALA A 250 -17.44 -11.16 -8.45
C ALA A 250 -18.75 -10.62 -9.06
N PRO A 251 -19.91 -10.68 -8.39
CA PRO A 251 -21.16 -10.15 -8.94
C PRO A 251 -21.15 -8.63 -9.20
N ILE A 252 -20.29 -7.90 -8.50
CA ILE A 252 -20.15 -6.44 -8.64
C ILE A 252 -18.82 -6.05 -9.31
N GLU A 253 -18.07 -7.03 -9.79
CA GLU A 253 -16.79 -6.85 -10.49
C GLU A 253 -15.77 -5.99 -9.72
N LEU A 254 -15.79 -6.06 -8.38
CA LEU A 254 -14.89 -5.28 -7.54
C LEU A 254 -13.47 -5.83 -7.61
N THR A 255 -12.55 -4.98 -8.00
CA THR A 255 -11.12 -5.26 -8.14
C THR A 255 -10.28 -4.29 -7.33
N SER A 256 -9.06 -4.69 -6.97
CA SER A 256 -8.07 -3.79 -6.39
C SER A 256 -7.40 -2.98 -7.50
N VAL A 257 -7.61 -1.67 -7.47
CA VAL A 257 -7.02 -0.72 -8.44
C VAL A 257 -6.19 0.31 -7.70
N PRO A 258 -4.89 0.47 -8.03
CA PRO A 258 -4.03 1.47 -7.40
C PRO A 258 -4.65 2.86 -7.41
N GLY A 259 -4.55 3.56 -6.28
CA GLY A 259 -5.12 4.90 -6.10
C GLY A 259 -6.58 4.93 -5.63
N ASN A 260 -7.33 3.82 -5.72
CA ASN A 260 -8.68 3.75 -5.17
C ASN A 260 -8.68 3.51 -3.66
N PHE A 261 -9.79 3.91 -3.03
CA PHE A 261 -10.12 3.65 -1.63
C PHE A 261 -11.36 2.77 -1.56
N ILE A 262 -11.23 1.59 -0.96
CA ILE A 262 -12.32 0.63 -0.78
C ILE A 262 -12.65 0.53 0.71
N ASP A 263 -13.89 0.82 1.08
CA ASP A 263 -14.40 0.69 2.44
C ASP A 263 -15.47 -0.41 2.47
N LEU A 264 -15.18 -1.49 3.19
CA LEU A 264 -15.99 -2.68 3.31
C LEU A 264 -16.60 -2.71 4.71
N VAL A 265 -17.91 -2.48 4.82
CA VAL A 265 -18.62 -2.46 6.09
C VAL A 265 -19.48 -3.71 6.19
N ILE A 266 -19.11 -4.62 7.07
CA ILE A 266 -19.82 -5.88 7.33
C ILE A 266 -20.75 -5.69 8.50
N ASP A 267 -22.05 -5.84 8.27
CA ASP A 267 -23.08 -5.76 9.30
C ASP A 267 -23.44 -7.18 9.77
N GLY A 268 -23.08 -7.47 11.00
CA GLY A 268 -23.34 -8.75 11.66
C GLY A 268 -24.69 -8.86 12.38
N HIS A 269 -25.51 -7.79 12.37
CA HIS A 269 -26.84 -7.83 13.05
C HIS A 269 -27.85 -8.74 12.36
N TYR A 270 -27.59 -9.15 11.12
CA TYR A 270 -28.47 -10.04 10.38
C TYR A 270 -28.14 -11.51 10.64
N VAL A 271 -29.15 -12.36 10.56
CA VAL A 271 -28.97 -13.83 10.59
C VAL A 271 -27.95 -14.29 9.53
N LYS A 272 -27.92 -13.60 8.39
CA LYS A 272 -26.91 -13.73 7.39
C LYS A 272 -26.22 -12.36 7.24
N PRO A 273 -24.97 -12.24 7.66
CA PRO A 273 -24.24 -10.96 7.55
C PRO A 273 -24.25 -10.41 6.14
N VAL A 274 -24.33 -9.10 6.01
CA VAL A 274 -24.27 -8.38 4.74
C VAL A 274 -23.06 -7.46 4.72
N MET A 275 -22.45 -7.28 3.55
CA MET A 275 -21.33 -6.37 3.35
C MET A 275 -21.73 -5.21 2.44
N GLN A 276 -21.58 -3.99 2.94
CA GLN A 276 -21.69 -2.78 2.14
C GLN A 276 -20.32 -2.44 1.56
N VAL A 277 -20.29 -2.16 0.27
CA VAL A 277 -19.07 -1.80 -0.47
C VAL A 277 -19.13 -0.35 -0.87
N ARG A 278 -18.10 0.42 -0.50
CA ARG A 278 -17.90 1.80 -0.94
C ARG A 278 -16.57 1.93 -1.66
N VAL A 279 -16.56 2.62 -2.79
CA VAL A 279 -15.35 2.94 -3.54
C VAL A 279 -15.23 4.45 -3.64
N ASN A 280 -14.11 5.01 -3.20
CA ASN A 280 -13.84 6.44 -3.17
C ASN A 280 -14.97 7.24 -2.47
N GLY A 281 -15.53 6.67 -1.40
CA GLY A 281 -16.61 7.25 -0.61
C GLY A 281 -18.03 7.00 -1.14
N TRP A 282 -18.19 6.47 -2.36
CA TRP A 282 -19.49 6.19 -2.94
C TRP A 282 -19.92 4.74 -2.66
N LYS A 283 -21.15 4.55 -2.15
CA LYS A 283 -21.72 3.22 -2.00
C LYS A 283 -21.98 2.63 -3.39
N VAL A 284 -21.37 1.48 -3.69
CA VAL A 284 -21.49 0.80 -4.98
C VAL A 284 -22.36 -0.45 -4.90
N ALA A 285 -22.38 -1.13 -3.74
CA ALA A 285 -23.15 -2.37 -3.58
C ALA A 285 -23.46 -2.70 -2.11
N THR A 286 -24.36 -3.67 -1.95
CA THR A 286 -24.54 -4.48 -0.74
C THR A 286 -24.58 -5.95 -1.17
N ILE A 287 -23.75 -6.79 -0.57
CA ILE A 287 -23.57 -8.22 -0.88
C ILE A 287 -24.02 -9.06 0.30
#